data_570e276dad77e66cef128bf52464b7b0
#
_entry.id   570e276dad77e66cef128bf52464b7b0
#
_cell.length_a   1.000
_cell.length_b   1.000
_cell.length_c   1.000
_cell.angle_alpha   90.00
_cell.angle_beta   90.00
_cell.angle_gamma   90.00
#
_symmetry.space_group_name_H-M   'P 1'
#
loop_
_entity.id
_entity.type
_entity.pdbx_description
1 polymer ?
#
loop_
_entity_poly.entity_id
_entity_poly.type
_entity_poly.pdbx_seq_one_letter_code
_entity_poly.pdbx_strand_id
1 'polypeptide(L)'
;MDQPWLRACKRLAVGQRARFRCCGRDAAGVLYNNPDAWEYYCHRCKQVGKERKQYQRIQLQEEPRVQPSAPADAICISQAPAETQSFIYGFLASKGIMPEMVGDAEWSKEKQRIIFRVGSAALGRAVHARQQPKWVMYGQPIAFAVAAPAVAPAVAAAAPLKVVLTEDLLSARKIQHAVTSYSALNVQAIAMLGTRLPTPLRAWLIQNRPEVILMLDNDPAGHAGVAAARRALRPFMQCREHYFAADPKDAEIKEILEALNV
;
A
#
# COMPACT_ATOMS: atom_id res chain seq x y z
N MET A 1 -3.06 33.66 37.87
CA MET A 1 -4.01 33.10 38.85
C MET A 1 -4.12 31.61 38.63
N ASP A 2 -3.98 30.85 39.71
CA ASP A 2 -3.97 29.39 39.65
C ASP A 2 -5.40 28.84 39.53
N GLN A 3 -5.73 28.25 38.40
CA GLN A 3 -7.09 27.77 38.11
C GLN A 3 -7.21 26.27 38.51
N PRO A 4 -7.95 25.92 39.58
CA PRO A 4 -8.05 24.56 40.09
C PRO A 4 -8.51 23.54 39.04
N TRP A 5 -9.42 23.93 38.12
CA TRP A 5 -9.90 23.07 37.04
C TRP A 5 -8.78 22.74 36.04
N LEU A 6 -7.86 23.68 35.77
CA LEU A 6 -6.77 23.46 34.82
C LEU A 6 -5.74 22.47 35.37
N ARG A 7 -5.42 22.56 36.67
CA ARG A 7 -4.57 21.57 37.34
C ARG A 7 -5.18 20.16 37.24
N ALA A 8 -6.48 20.05 37.49
CA ALA A 8 -7.17 18.76 37.42
C ALA A 8 -7.20 18.23 35.98
N CYS A 9 -7.43 19.09 34.98
CA CYS A 9 -7.36 18.73 33.56
C CYS A 9 -5.99 18.20 33.13
N LYS A 10 -4.89 18.83 33.58
CA LYS A 10 -3.52 18.41 33.26
C LYS A 10 -3.15 17.02 33.80
N ARG A 11 -3.89 16.49 34.75
CA ARG A 11 -3.68 15.12 35.30
C ARG A 11 -4.39 14.03 34.50
N LEU A 12 -5.30 14.39 33.60
CA LEU A 12 -5.98 13.44 32.72
C LEU A 12 -5.07 13.08 31.54
N ALA A 13 -5.19 11.87 31.03
CA ALA A 13 -4.58 11.52 29.76
C ALA A 13 -5.31 12.23 28.60
N VAL A 14 -4.63 12.45 27.47
CA VAL A 14 -5.22 13.07 26.28
C VAL A 14 -6.42 12.25 25.80
N GLY A 15 -7.54 12.92 25.52
CA GLY A 15 -8.82 12.30 25.15
C GLY A 15 -9.69 11.89 26.34
N GLN A 16 -9.21 11.98 27.56
CA GLN A 16 -9.98 11.67 28.76
C GLN A 16 -10.83 12.86 29.24
N ARG A 17 -11.94 12.53 29.92
CA ARG A 17 -12.82 13.45 30.63
C ARG A 17 -13.03 13.02 32.07
N ALA A 18 -13.28 13.96 32.97
CA ALA A 18 -13.59 13.69 34.38
C ALA A 18 -14.62 14.66 34.92
N ARG A 19 -15.35 14.23 35.96
CA ARG A 19 -16.24 15.12 36.72
C ARG A 19 -15.44 16.00 37.68
N PHE A 20 -15.88 17.24 37.86
CA PHE A 20 -15.22 18.24 38.68
C PHE A 20 -16.23 19.05 39.50
N ARG A 21 -15.91 19.35 40.75
CA ARG A 21 -16.71 20.21 41.62
C ARG A 21 -16.41 21.68 41.31
N CYS A 22 -17.37 22.39 40.81
CA CYS A 22 -17.29 23.82 40.50
C CYS A 22 -18.06 24.69 41.51
N CYS A 23 -19.35 24.61 41.43
CA CYS A 23 -20.28 25.42 42.22
C CYS A 23 -21.27 24.52 42.95
N GLY A 24 -21.12 24.35 44.24
CA GLY A 24 -21.95 23.47 45.05
C GLY A 24 -21.36 22.12 45.41
N ARG A 25 -22.18 21.23 46.04
CA ARG A 25 -21.66 19.97 46.63
C ARG A 25 -21.43 18.88 45.58
N ASP A 26 -22.10 18.95 44.44
CA ASP A 26 -22.02 17.91 43.40
C ASP A 26 -20.98 18.23 42.33
N ALA A 27 -20.46 17.20 41.69
CA ALA A 27 -19.51 17.33 40.58
C ALA A 27 -20.25 17.65 39.25
N ALA A 28 -20.87 18.85 39.16
CA ALA A 28 -21.58 19.29 37.97
C ALA A 28 -20.69 19.81 36.82
N GLY A 29 -19.41 20.00 37.05
CA GLY A 29 -18.43 20.36 36.03
C GLY A 29 -17.90 19.13 35.30
N VAL A 30 -17.45 19.32 34.06
CA VAL A 30 -16.76 18.32 33.27
C VAL A 30 -15.46 18.94 32.75
N LEU A 31 -14.40 18.21 32.94
CA LEU A 31 -13.06 18.51 32.43
C LEU A 31 -12.79 17.68 31.17
N TYR A 32 -12.13 18.27 30.20
CA TYR A 32 -11.72 17.62 28.96
C TYR A 32 -10.24 17.88 28.69
N ASN A 33 -9.45 16.84 28.51
CA ASN A 33 -8.10 16.96 28.03
C ASN A 33 -8.05 16.62 26.52
N ASN A 34 -8.39 17.61 25.68
CA ASN A 34 -8.33 17.48 24.25
C ASN A 34 -6.89 17.54 23.72
N PRO A 35 -6.60 17.07 22.49
CA PRO A 35 -5.23 17.11 21.92
C PRO A 35 -4.60 18.50 21.92
N ASP A 36 -5.37 19.56 21.68
CA ASP A 36 -4.94 20.94 21.46
C ASP A 36 -5.27 21.90 22.62
N ALA A 37 -6.14 21.48 23.54
CA ALA A 37 -6.60 22.33 24.65
C ALA A 37 -7.04 21.53 25.86
N TRP A 38 -6.95 22.16 27.04
CA TRP A 38 -7.67 21.77 28.23
C TRP A 38 -8.96 22.58 28.30
N GLU A 39 -10.09 21.91 28.49
CA GLU A 39 -11.39 22.56 28.50
C GLU A 39 -12.18 22.15 29.73
N TYR A 40 -13.02 23.07 30.18
CA TYR A 40 -13.88 22.90 31.33
C TYR A 40 -15.24 23.51 31.08
N TYR A 41 -16.30 22.81 31.46
CA TYR A 41 -17.66 23.29 31.41
C TYR A 41 -18.45 22.84 32.62
N CYS A 42 -19.17 23.77 33.27
CA CYS A 42 -20.09 23.47 34.39
C CYS A 42 -21.54 23.48 33.93
N HIS A 43 -22.22 22.36 34.02
CA HIS A 43 -23.63 22.23 33.64
C HIS A 43 -24.58 23.05 34.53
N ARG A 44 -24.19 23.36 35.76
CA ARG A 44 -25.02 24.11 36.71
C ARG A 44 -24.88 25.62 36.55
N CYS A 45 -23.70 26.19 36.69
CA CYS A 45 -23.46 27.64 36.63
C CYS A 45 -23.05 28.13 35.25
N LYS A 46 -22.96 27.23 34.26
CA LYS A 46 -22.55 27.53 32.87
C LYS A 46 -21.14 28.12 32.72
N GLN A 47 -20.33 28.11 33.77
CA GLN A 47 -18.98 28.58 33.70
C GLN A 47 -18.16 27.69 32.74
N VAL A 48 -17.35 28.33 31.91
CA VAL A 48 -16.43 27.70 30.94
C VAL A 48 -14.99 28.10 31.22
N GLY A 49 -14.07 27.22 30.89
CA GLY A 49 -12.65 27.51 30.87
C GLY A 49 -12.03 26.80 29.68
N LYS A 50 -11.12 27.48 29.01
CA LYS A 50 -10.33 26.94 27.91
C LYS A 50 -8.92 27.46 27.97
N GLU A 51 -7.96 26.55 27.94
CA GLU A 51 -6.53 26.86 27.88
C GLU A 51 -5.92 26.08 26.72
N ARG A 52 -5.34 26.76 25.76
CA ARG A 52 -4.64 26.11 24.65
C ARG A 52 -3.33 25.53 25.14
N LYS A 53 -3.04 24.32 24.72
CA LYS A 53 -1.74 23.73 24.95
C LYS A 53 -0.74 24.41 24.04
N GLN A 54 0.27 25.05 24.65
CA GLN A 54 1.40 25.61 23.90
C GLN A 54 2.32 24.43 23.50
N TYR A 55 1.93 23.67 22.53
CA TYR A 55 2.87 22.77 21.87
C TYR A 55 3.64 23.60 20.85
N GLN A 56 4.91 23.79 21.05
CA GLN A 56 5.77 23.88 19.89
C GLN A 56 5.60 22.56 19.15
N ARG A 57 5.01 22.62 17.97
CA ARG A 57 4.98 21.49 17.05
C ARG A 57 6.46 21.19 16.81
N ILE A 58 7.00 20.19 17.49
CA ILE A 58 8.29 19.62 17.12
C ILE A 58 8.02 19.12 15.69
N GLN A 59 8.40 19.92 14.71
CA GLN A 59 8.63 19.40 13.38
C GLN A 59 9.83 18.47 13.58
N LEU A 60 9.54 17.18 13.81
CA LEU A 60 10.52 16.16 13.50
C LEU A 60 10.83 16.44 12.03
N GLN A 61 11.97 17.08 11.78
CA GLN A 61 12.57 17.03 10.47
C GLN A 61 12.75 15.53 10.24
N GLU A 62 11.82 14.94 9.48
CA GLU A 62 12.07 13.63 8.92
C GLU A 62 13.36 13.82 8.13
N GLU A 63 14.47 13.36 8.69
CA GLU A 63 15.70 13.24 7.91
C GLU A 63 15.29 12.53 6.62
N PRO A 64 15.59 13.12 5.46
CA PRO A 64 15.21 12.51 4.20
C PRO A 64 15.77 11.08 4.25
N ARG A 65 14.91 10.09 4.32
CA ARG A 65 15.31 8.68 4.30
C ARG A 65 16.05 8.47 3.00
N VAL A 66 17.37 8.51 3.07
CA VAL A 66 18.23 8.21 1.92
C VAL A 66 17.91 6.77 1.54
N GLN A 67 17.17 6.62 0.45
CA GLN A 67 16.88 5.29 -0.09
C GLN A 67 18.21 4.68 -0.53
N PRO A 68 18.49 3.42 -0.18
CA PRO A 68 19.71 2.77 -0.62
C PRO A 68 19.75 2.75 -2.16
N SER A 69 20.93 2.90 -2.73
CA SER A 69 21.11 2.70 -4.17
C SER A 69 20.86 1.25 -4.56
N ALA A 70 20.41 1.03 -5.79
CA ALA A 70 20.28 -0.33 -6.31
C ALA A 70 21.62 -1.07 -6.23
N PRO A 71 21.62 -2.37 -5.90
CA PRO A 71 22.85 -3.14 -5.76
C PRO A 71 23.66 -3.11 -7.06
N ALA A 72 24.96 -2.78 -6.94
CA ALA A 72 25.86 -2.72 -8.09
C ALA A 72 26.27 -4.11 -8.62
N ASP A 73 26.15 -5.14 -7.77
CA ASP A 73 26.42 -6.55 -8.09
C ASP A 73 25.23 -7.27 -8.73
N ALA A 74 24.13 -6.58 -8.98
CA ALA A 74 22.94 -7.18 -9.57
C ALA A 74 23.19 -7.56 -11.04
N ILE A 75 22.98 -8.83 -11.36
CA ILE A 75 23.11 -9.39 -12.72
C ILE A 75 21.79 -10.05 -13.13
N CYS A 76 21.51 -10.10 -14.43
CA CYS A 76 20.34 -10.82 -14.93
C CYS A 76 20.37 -12.28 -14.43
N ILE A 77 19.21 -12.79 -13.96
CA ILE A 77 19.12 -14.15 -13.42
C ILE A 77 19.62 -15.18 -14.44
N SER A 78 19.31 -15.00 -15.73
CA SER A 78 19.76 -15.88 -16.81
C SER A 78 21.29 -15.93 -17.00
N GLN A 79 22.01 -14.94 -16.47
CA GLN A 79 23.48 -14.87 -16.52
C GLN A 79 24.15 -15.39 -15.24
N ALA A 80 23.35 -15.69 -14.21
CA ALA A 80 23.86 -16.23 -12.95
C ALA A 80 24.32 -17.70 -13.12
N PRO A 81 25.18 -18.23 -12.24
CA PRO A 81 25.54 -19.65 -12.22
C PRO A 81 24.28 -20.55 -12.14
N ALA A 82 24.33 -21.71 -12.78
CA ALA A 82 23.19 -22.62 -12.90
C ALA A 82 22.55 -23.00 -11.54
N GLU A 83 23.36 -23.22 -10.51
CA GLU A 83 22.88 -23.47 -9.14
C GLU A 83 22.08 -22.29 -8.59
N THR A 84 22.56 -21.07 -8.83
CA THR A 84 21.86 -19.82 -8.42
C THR A 84 20.55 -19.66 -9.17
N GLN A 85 20.55 -19.92 -10.49
CA GLN A 85 19.32 -19.90 -11.29
C GLN A 85 18.29 -20.89 -10.74
N SER A 86 18.71 -22.14 -10.52
CA SER A 86 17.83 -23.20 -9.98
C SER A 86 17.25 -22.82 -8.62
N PHE A 87 18.07 -22.23 -7.73
CA PHE A 87 17.62 -21.76 -6.44
C PHE A 87 16.56 -20.65 -6.56
N ILE A 88 16.84 -19.63 -7.40
CA ILE A 88 15.94 -18.49 -7.57
C ILE A 88 14.63 -18.92 -8.24
N TYR A 89 14.70 -19.70 -9.31
CA TYR A 89 13.52 -20.18 -10.01
C TYR A 89 12.70 -21.14 -9.14
N GLY A 90 13.34 -21.98 -8.31
CA GLY A 90 12.65 -22.79 -7.32
C GLY A 90 11.90 -21.93 -6.28
N PHE A 91 12.52 -20.85 -5.80
CA PHE A 91 11.83 -19.89 -4.94
C PHE A 91 10.64 -19.23 -5.64
N LEU A 92 10.82 -18.75 -6.88
CA LEU A 92 9.74 -18.12 -7.65
C LEU A 92 8.59 -19.09 -7.93
N ALA A 93 8.91 -20.33 -8.32
CA ALA A 93 7.92 -21.38 -8.53
C ALA A 93 7.10 -21.67 -7.27
N SER A 94 7.74 -21.66 -6.07
CA SER A 94 7.03 -21.75 -4.79
C SER A 94 6.06 -20.60 -4.51
N LYS A 95 6.10 -19.53 -5.34
CA LYS A 95 5.22 -18.36 -5.32
C LYS A 95 4.32 -18.30 -6.56
N GLY A 96 4.15 -19.40 -7.27
CA GLY A 96 3.34 -19.44 -8.47
C GLY A 96 3.88 -18.59 -9.64
N ILE A 97 5.16 -18.25 -9.63
CA ILE A 97 5.81 -17.39 -10.62
C ILE A 97 6.77 -18.21 -11.48
N MET A 98 6.56 -18.18 -12.79
CA MET A 98 7.43 -18.85 -13.77
C MET A 98 8.53 -17.91 -14.29
N PRO A 99 9.64 -18.44 -14.82
CA PRO A 99 10.75 -17.65 -15.35
C PRO A 99 10.33 -16.60 -16.38
N GLU A 100 9.37 -16.92 -17.23
CA GLU A 100 8.85 -16.04 -18.30
C GLU A 100 8.17 -14.79 -17.76
N MET A 101 7.64 -14.86 -16.53
CA MET A 101 6.98 -13.72 -15.85
C MET A 101 7.98 -12.71 -15.30
N VAL A 102 9.25 -13.09 -15.22
CA VAL A 102 10.34 -12.32 -14.56
C VAL A 102 11.63 -12.28 -15.38
N GLY A 103 11.56 -12.40 -16.71
CA GLY A 103 12.73 -12.50 -17.58
C GLY A 103 13.69 -11.31 -17.52
N ASP A 104 13.23 -10.15 -17.04
CA ASP A 104 14.01 -8.93 -16.82
C ASP A 104 14.55 -8.80 -15.38
N ALA A 105 14.28 -9.78 -14.51
CA ALA A 105 14.74 -9.73 -13.12
C ALA A 105 16.23 -10.01 -12.98
N GLU A 106 16.84 -9.32 -12.03
CA GLU A 106 18.25 -9.45 -11.68
C GLU A 106 18.42 -10.14 -10.33
N TRP A 107 19.61 -10.65 -10.06
CA TRP A 107 20.00 -11.22 -8.77
C TRP A 107 21.16 -10.44 -8.18
N SER A 108 21.03 -10.02 -6.93
CA SER A 108 22.14 -9.50 -6.13
C SER A 108 22.57 -10.55 -5.12
N LYS A 109 23.82 -11.05 -5.27
CA LYS A 109 24.41 -11.99 -4.33
C LYS A 109 24.72 -11.32 -3.00
N GLU A 110 25.16 -10.06 -3.01
CA GLU A 110 25.45 -9.30 -1.79
C GLU A 110 24.18 -9.10 -0.94
N LYS A 111 23.09 -8.70 -1.57
CA LYS A 111 21.82 -8.43 -0.86
C LYS A 111 20.96 -9.67 -0.70
N GLN A 112 21.26 -10.80 -1.36
CA GLN A 112 20.44 -12.01 -1.37
C GLN A 112 18.99 -11.71 -1.76
N ARG A 113 18.82 -10.92 -2.84
CA ARG A 113 17.49 -10.44 -3.30
C ARG A 113 17.36 -10.55 -4.81
N ILE A 114 16.15 -10.86 -5.24
CA ILE A 114 15.74 -10.68 -6.63
C ILE A 114 15.42 -9.20 -6.82
N ILE A 115 16.01 -8.56 -7.82
CA ILE A 115 15.89 -7.14 -8.12
C ILE A 115 15.04 -6.95 -9.37
N PHE A 116 14.01 -6.15 -9.25
CA PHE A 116 13.12 -5.76 -10.36
C PHE A 116 13.33 -4.27 -10.64
N ARG A 117 13.77 -3.91 -11.84
CA ARG A 117 13.89 -2.50 -12.25
C ARG A 117 12.51 -1.95 -12.58
N VAL A 118 12.18 -0.77 -12.06
CA VAL A 118 10.91 -0.07 -12.30
C VAL A 118 11.23 1.42 -12.52
N GLY A 119 11.41 1.82 -13.76
CA GLY A 119 11.86 3.18 -14.10
C GLY A 119 13.22 3.49 -13.46
N SER A 120 13.27 4.58 -12.69
CA SER A 120 14.49 5.01 -11.95
C SER A 120 14.66 4.31 -10.60
N ALA A 121 13.71 3.48 -10.19
CA ALA A 121 13.75 2.72 -8.94
C ALA A 121 14.05 1.24 -9.20
N ALA A 122 14.31 0.51 -8.11
CA ALA A 122 14.33 -0.95 -8.13
C ALA A 122 13.64 -1.50 -6.87
N LEU A 123 13.00 -2.64 -7.01
CA LEU A 123 12.35 -3.37 -5.93
C LEU A 123 13.11 -4.67 -5.69
N GLY A 124 13.63 -4.85 -4.47
CA GLY A 124 14.35 -6.04 -4.07
C GLY A 124 13.48 -6.99 -3.25
N ARG A 125 13.22 -8.20 -3.78
CA ARG A 125 12.49 -9.26 -3.09
C ARG A 125 13.44 -10.17 -2.33
N ALA A 126 13.23 -10.34 -1.03
CA ALA A 126 13.96 -11.33 -0.23
C ALA A 126 13.58 -12.75 -0.65
N VAL A 127 14.58 -13.63 -0.78
CA VAL A 127 14.38 -15.05 -1.10
C VAL A 127 14.36 -15.93 0.15
N HIS A 128 14.93 -15.47 1.25
CA HIS A 128 14.96 -16.21 2.51
C HIS A 128 13.82 -15.76 3.45
N ALA A 129 13.11 -16.71 4.05
CA ALA A 129 11.94 -16.43 4.92
C ALA A 129 12.29 -15.53 6.12
N ARG A 130 13.50 -15.63 6.66
CA ARG A 130 13.97 -14.81 7.80
C ARG A 130 14.46 -13.41 7.41
N GLN A 131 14.64 -13.14 6.12
CA GLN A 131 15.15 -11.86 5.66
C GLN A 131 14.04 -10.80 5.66
N GLN A 132 14.22 -9.76 6.46
CA GLN A 132 13.29 -8.64 6.55
C GLN A 132 13.96 -7.32 6.10
N PRO A 133 13.18 -6.36 5.57
CA PRO A 133 11.79 -6.54 5.13
C PRO A 133 11.72 -7.45 3.89
N LYS A 134 10.56 -8.07 3.62
CA LYS A 134 10.34 -8.92 2.43
C LYS A 134 10.63 -8.17 1.13
N TRP A 135 10.24 -6.89 1.06
CA TRP A 135 10.50 -6.00 -0.06
C TRP A 135 11.32 -4.80 0.39
N VAL A 136 12.27 -4.40 -0.42
CA VAL A 136 13.08 -3.17 -0.25
C VAL A 136 12.99 -2.36 -1.52
N MET A 137 12.77 -1.06 -1.37
CA MET A 137 12.85 -0.12 -2.48
C MET A 137 14.25 0.50 -2.53
N TYR A 138 14.82 0.59 -3.71
CA TYR A 138 16.10 1.20 -4.01
C TYR A 138 15.93 2.38 -4.95
N GLY A 139 16.76 3.41 -4.82
CA GLY A 139 16.74 4.59 -5.67
C GLY A 139 15.59 5.54 -5.36
N GLN A 140 15.04 6.19 -6.35
CA GLN A 140 13.94 7.15 -6.15
C GLN A 140 12.65 6.44 -5.72
N PRO A 141 11.94 6.95 -4.68
CA PRO A 141 10.71 6.34 -4.25
C PRO A 141 9.64 6.34 -5.34
N ILE A 142 9.06 5.18 -5.61
CA ILE A 142 7.90 5.05 -6.50
C ILE A 142 6.65 4.74 -5.68
N ALA A 143 5.52 5.25 -6.13
CA ALA A 143 4.24 5.05 -5.44
C ALA A 143 3.55 3.74 -5.85
N PHE A 144 3.82 3.24 -7.06
CA PHE A 144 3.27 2.02 -7.63
C PHE A 144 4.20 1.50 -8.73
N ALA A 145 4.05 0.24 -9.11
CA ALA A 145 4.80 -0.37 -10.19
C ALA A 145 3.85 -0.92 -11.27
N VAL A 146 4.07 -0.50 -12.50
CA VAL A 146 3.38 -1.08 -13.66
C VAL A 146 4.11 -2.37 -14.03
N ALA A 147 3.40 -3.49 -14.13
CA ALA A 147 3.97 -4.69 -14.73
C ALA A 147 4.32 -4.38 -16.20
N ALA A 148 5.40 -4.98 -16.71
CA ALA A 148 5.94 -4.64 -18.04
C ALA A 148 4.82 -4.39 -19.06
N PRO A 149 4.95 -3.35 -19.90
CA PRO A 149 3.89 -3.01 -20.83
C PRO A 149 3.57 -4.24 -21.68
N ALA A 150 2.30 -4.58 -21.74
CA ALA A 150 1.86 -5.49 -22.78
C ALA A 150 2.30 -4.85 -24.11
N VAL A 151 3.09 -5.57 -24.89
CA VAL A 151 3.16 -5.24 -26.33
C VAL A 151 1.76 -5.47 -26.82
N ALA A 152 0.98 -4.39 -26.87
CA ALA A 152 -0.40 -4.49 -27.31
C ALA A 152 -0.37 -5.01 -28.75
N PRO A 153 -0.92 -6.20 -29.05
CA PRO A 153 -1.15 -6.57 -30.42
C PRO A 153 -2.03 -5.46 -31.03
N ALA A 154 -1.84 -5.14 -32.29
CA ALA A 154 -2.57 -4.06 -32.97
C ALA A 154 -4.11 -4.12 -32.80
N VAL A 155 -4.63 -5.28 -32.45
CA VAL A 155 -6.06 -5.53 -32.17
C VAL A 155 -6.50 -4.98 -30.80
N ALA A 156 -5.62 -4.94 -29.80
CA ALA A 156 -5.99 -4.47 -28.45
C ALA A 156 -6.14 -2.95 -28.36
N ALA A 157 -5.65 -2.19 -29.31
CA ALA A 157 -5.74 -0.72 -29.32
C ALA A 157 -7.20 -0.19 -29.45
N ALA A 158 -8.14 -1.00 -29.92
CA ALA A 158 -9.55 -0.63 -30.09
C ALA A 158 -10.42 -1.01 -28.88
N ALA A 159 -9.96 -1.84 -27.96
CA ALA A 159 -10.72 -2.24 -26.78
C ALA A 159 -10.51 -1.26 -25.62
N PRO A 160 -11.52 -1.03 -24.77
CA PRO A 160 -11.36 -0.21 -23.58
C PRO A 160 -10.27 -0.78 -22.67
N LEU A 161 -9.45 0.12 -22.12
CA LEU A 161 -8.39 -0.28 -21.18
C LEU A 161 -9.02 -0.80 -19.88
N LYS A 162 -8.62 -2.02 -19.48
CA LYS A 162 -8.87 -2.57 -18.14
C LYS A 162 -7.61 -2.41 -17.30
N VAL A 163 -7.76 -1.97 -16.06
CA VAL A 163 -6.65 -1.86 -15.10
C VAL A 163 -6.90 -2.79 -13.94
N VAL A 164 -5.96 -3.70 -13.71
CA VAL A 164 -5.99 -4.59 -12.56
C VAL A 164 -5.04 -4.07 -11.49
N LEU A 165 -5.54 -3.81 -10.30
CA LEU A 165 -4.75 -3.38 -9.15
C LEU A 165 -4.47 -4.56 -8.23
N THR A 166 -3.19 -4.79 -7.93
CA THR A 166 -2.71 -5.81 -7.01
C THR A 166 -1.92 -5.19 -5.87
N GLU A 167 -1.68 -5.95 -4.81
CA GLU A 167 -0.86 -5.49 -3.69
C GLU A 167 0.63 -5.47 -4.04
N ASP A 168 1.14 -6.56 -4.60
CA ASP A 168 2.56 -6.75 -4.87
C ASP A 168 2.88 -6.92 -6.36
N LEU A 169 4.18 -6.74 -6.70
CA LEU A 169 4.66 -6.80 -8.08
C LEU A 169 4.58 -8.19 -8.70
N LEU A 170 4.73 -9.26 -7.92
CA LEU A 170 4.67 -10.63 -8.47
C LEU A 170 3.26 -10.99 -8.91
N SER A 171 2.25 -10.60 -8.12
CA SER A 171 0.83 -10.73 -8.49
C SER A 171 0.53 -9.95 -9.78
N ALA A 172 1.00 -8.70 -9.89
CA ALA A 172 0.83 -7.91 -11.11
C ALA A 172 1.49 -8.57 -12.33
N ARG A 173 2.71 -9.06 -12.20
CA ARG A 173 3.45 -9.72 -13.29
C ARG A 173 2.77 -11.01 -13.75
N LYS A 174 2.25 -11.81 -12.84
CA LYS A 174 1.51 -13.02 -13.22
C LYS A 174 0.24 -12.70 -14.00
N ILE A 175 -0.55 -11.73 -13.53
CA ILE A 175 -1.75 -11.28 -14.24
C ILE A 175 -1.39 -10.72 -15.63
N GLN A 176 -0.36 -9.88 -15.71
CA GLN A 176 0.09 -9.32 -16.98
C GLN A 176 0.54 -10.41 -17.95
N HIS A 177 1.29 -11.40 -17.47
CA HIS A 177 1.71 -12.55 -18.27
C HIS A 177 0.50 -13.36 -18.76
N ALA A 178 -0.46 -13.66 -17.90
CA ALA A 178 -1.68 -14.36 -18.27
C ALA A 178 -2.40 -13.67 -19.41
N VAL A 179 -2.58 -12.36 -19.33
CA VAL A 179 -3.22 -11.57 -20.38
C VAL A 179 -2.40 -11.57 -21.67
N THR A 180 -1.12 -11.25 -21.59
CA THR A 180 -0.26 -11.12 -22.76
C THR A 180 -0.10 -12.42 -23.52
N SER A 181 -0.06 -13.56 -22.84
CA SER A 181 0.22 -14.86 -23.43
C SER A 181 -1.05 -15.61 -23.89
N TYR A 182 -2.21 -15.31 -23.29
CA TYR A 182 -3.41 -16.15 -23.47
C TYR A 182 -4.67 -15.34 -23.80
N SER A 183 -4.58 -14.03 -23.97
CA SER A 183 -5.75 -13.23 -24.33
C SER A 183 -5.40 -12.06 -25.26
N ALA A 184 -6.42 -11.51 -25.92
CA ALA A 184 -6.32 -10.28 -26.73
C ALA A 184 -6.85 -9.03 -26.00
N LEU A 185 -7.06 -9.13 -24.67
CA LEU A 185 -7.59 -8.01 -23.89
C LEU A 185 -6.55 -6.92 -23.70
N ASN A 186 -7.02 -5.67 -23.76
CA ASN A 186 -6.22 -4.50 -23.38
C ASN A 186 -6.24 -4.33 -21.85
N VAL A 187 -5.37 -5.07 -21.15
CA VAL A 187 -5.28 -5.06 -19.69
C VAL A 187 -3.90 -4.60 -19.25
N GLN A 188 -3.88 -3.70 -18.28
CA GLN A 188 -2.66 -3.28 -17.58
C GLN A 188 -2.72 -3.70 -16.11
N ALA A 189 -1.82 -4.54 -15.67
CA ALA A 189 -1.66 -4.90 -14.27
C ALA A 189 -0.72 -3.93 -13.56
N ILE A 190 -1.13 -3.43 -12.39
CA ILE A 190 -0.41 -2.42 -11.59
C ILE A 190 -0.34 -2.89 -10.15
N ALA A 191 0.88 -2.97 -9.59
CA ALA A 191 1.12 -3.21 -8.18
C ALA A 191 1.07 -1.89 -7.40
N MET A 192 0.22 -1.81 -6.39
CA MET A 192 0.12 -0.65 -5.50
C MET A 192 1.26 -0.57 -4.48
N LEU A 193 2.07 -1.63 -4.36
CA LEU A 193 3.17 -1.78 -3.39
C LEU A 193 2.69 -1.69 -1.94
N GLY A 194 1.54 -2.29 -1.68
CA GLY A 194 0.81 -2.36 -0.44
C GLY A 194 -0.70 -2.29 -0.69
N THR A 195 -1.49 -2.23 0.38
CA THR A 195 -2.97 -2.25 0.31
C THR A 195 -3.60 -0.88 0.05
N ARG A 196 -2.82 0.20 0.15
CA ARG A 196 -3.33 1.57 0.02
C ARG A 196 -3.22 2.08 -1.41
N LEU A 197 -4.32 2.56 -1.99
CA LEU A 197 -4.33 3.20 -3.30
C LEU A 197 -3.49 4.50 -3.29
N PRO A 198 -2.36 4.56 -4.02
CA PRO A 198 -1.50 5.73 -4.05
C PRO A 198 -2.19 6.93 -4.72
N THR A 199 -1.95 8.14 -4.16
CA THR A 199 -2.55 9.37 -4.70
C THR A 199 -2.26 9.63 -6.18
N PRO A 200 -1.02 9.45 -6.69
CA PRO A 200 -0.74 9.63 -8.12
C PRO A 200 -1.51 8.62 -8.99
N LEU A 201 -1.58 7.35 -8.56
CA LEU A 201 -2.34 6.33 -9.29
C LEU A 201 -3.84 6.65 -9.29
N ARG A 202 -4.39 7.06 -8.13
CA ARG A 202 -5.79 7.49 -8.05
C ARG A 202 -6.10 8.64 -9.02
N ALA A 203 -5.24 9.65 -9.07
CA ALA A 203 -5.40 10.78 -9.99
C ALA A 203 -5.41 10.32 -11.45
N TRP A 204 -4.48 9.44 -11.84
CA TRP A 204 -4.39 8.89 -13.17
C TRP A 204 -5.65 8.07 -13.54
N LEU A 205 -6.14 7.21 -12.63
CA LEU A 205 -7.37 6.43 -12.84
C LEU A 205 -8.58 7.32 -13.05
N ILE A 206 -8.74 8.40 -12.26
CA ILE A 206 -9.85 9.34 -12.39
C ILE A 206 -9.79 10.09 -13.72
N GLN A 207 -8.60 10.45 -14.18
CA GLN A 207 -8.39 11.17 -15.44
C GLN A 207 -8.68 10.28 -16.66
N ASN A 208 -8.21 9.02 -16.66
CA ASN A 208 -8.27 8.12 -17.81
C ASN A 208 -9.51 7.22 -17.81
N ARG A 209 -10.20 7.07 -16.69
CA ARG A 209 -11.44 6.30 -16.51
C ARG A 209 -11.41 4.89 -17.12
N PRO A 210 -10.38 4.07 -16.87
CA PRO A 210 -10.38 2.68 -17.32
C PRO A 210 -11.43 1.87 -16.53
N GLU A 211 -11.74 0.66 -17.00
CA GLU A 211 -12.39 -0.34 -16.16
C GLU A 211 -11.40 -0.79 -15.08
N VAL A 212 -11.73 -0.63 -13.80
CA VAL A 212 -10.84 -0.97 -12.69
C VAL A 212 -11.29 -2.26 -12.01
N ILE A 213 -10.37 -3.22 -11.88
CA ILE A 213 -10.57 -4.48 -11.16
C ILE A 213 -9.57 -4.54 -10.00
N LEU A 214 -10.08 -4.70 -8.79
CA LEU A 214 -9.27 -4.81 -7.57
C LEU A 214 -9.05 -6.29 -7.26
N MET A 215 -7.80 -6.74 -7.31
CA MET A 215 -7.36 -8.11 -7.04
C MET A 215 -6.25 -8.09 -5.99
N LEU A 216 -6.59 -7.72 -4.75
CA LEU A 216 -5.67 -7.73 -3.62
C LEU A 216 -5.65 -9.10 -2.95
N ASP A 217 -4.70 -9.31 -2.05
CA ASP A 217 -4.56 -10.55 -1.31
C ASP A 217 -5.84 -10.85 -0.50
N ASN A 218 -6.21 -12.11 -0.39
CA ASN A 218 -7.44 -12.54 0.28
C ASN A 218 -7.22 -12.66 1.80
N ASP A 219 -6.86 -11.54 2.42
CA ASP A 219 -6.65 -11.41 3.85
C ASP A 219 -7.36 -10.15 4.42
N PRO A 220 -7.42 -9.97 5.74
CA PRO A 220 -8.08 -8.80 6.33
C PRO A 220 -7.49 -7.46 5.87
N ALA A 221 -6.18 -7.37 5.57
CA ALA A 221 -5.53 -6.15 5.10
C ALA A 221 -5.91 -5.84 3.65
N GLY A 222 -5.90 -6.85 2.77
CA GLY A 222 -6.36 -6.76 1.39
C GLY A 222 -7.84 -6.36 1.29
N HIS A 223 -8.72 -7.00 2.07
CA HIS A 223 -10.14 -6.62 2.14
C HIS A 223 -10.34 -5.17 2.58
N ALA A 224 -9.63 -4.72 3.61
CA ALA A 224 -9.65 -3.33 4.04
C ALA A 224 -9.14 -2.37 2.95
N GLY A 225 -8.09 -2.79 2.22
CA GLY A 225 -7.51 -2.07 1.08
C GLY A 225 -8.51 -1.91 -0.06
N VAL A 226 -9.18 -2.99 -0.47
CA VAL A 226 -10.25 -2.96 -1.48
C VAL A 226 -11.37 -2.02 -1.08
N ALA A 227 -11.87 -2.12 0.16
CA ALA A 227 -12.93 -1.24 0.66
C ALA A 227 -12.51 0.24 0.64
N ALA A 228 -11.25 0.53 1.00
CA ALA A 228 -10.70 1.89 0.97
C ALA A 228 -10.53 2.41 -0.47
N ALA A 229 -10.00 1.60 -1.39
CA ALA A 229 -9.85 1.96 -2.80
C ALA A 229 -11.20 2.22 -3.47
N ARG A 230 -12.18 1.34 -3.28
CA ARG A 230 -13.55 1.53 -3.77
C ARG A 230 -14.17 2.83 -3.25
N ARG A 231 -14.04 3.10 -1.95
CA ARG A 231 -14.54 4.36 -1.36
C ARG A 231 -13.91 5.59 -2.00
N ALA A 232 -12.60 5.53 -2.28
CA ALA A 232 -11.86 6.64 -2.89
C ALA A 232 -12.21 6.86 -4.37
N LEU A 233 -12.60 5.80 -5.11
CA LEU A 233 -12.91 5.85 -6.54
C LEU A 233 -14.41 5.97 -6.84
N ARG A 234 -15.29 5.50 -5.95
CA ARG A 234 -16.76 5.49 -6.11
C ARG A 234 -17.37 6.80 -6.63
N PRO A 235 -16.93 8.00 -6.22
CA PRO A 235 -17.50 9.25 -6.76
C PRO A 235 -17.22 9.47 -8.25
N PHE A 236 -16.25 8.76 -8.83
CA PHE A 236 -15.72 9.00 -10.18
C PHE A 236 -15.97 7.84 -11.14
N MET A 237 -15.97 6.60 -10.62
CA MET A 237 -16.08 5.38 -11.43
C MET A 237 -16.55 4.19 -10.58
N GLN A 238 -17.05 3.16 -11.26
CA GLN A 238 -17.29 1.87 -10.64
C GLN A 238 -16.02 1.02 -10.70
N CYS A 239 -15.78 0.23 -9.65
CA CYS A 239 -14.68 -0.73 -9.59
C CYS A 239 -15.27 -2.11 -9.32
N ARG A 240 -14.80 -3.11 -10.05
CA ARG A 240 -15.04 -4.51 -9.74
C ARG A 240 -14.02 -4.96 -8.70
N GLU A 241 -14.38 -5.97 -7.93
CA GLU A 241 -13.47 -6.67 -7.03
C GLU A 241 -13.52 -8.16 -7.32
N HIS A 242 -12.38 -8.81 -7.19
CA HIS A 242 -12.28 -10.25 -7.30
C HIS A 242 -11.26 -10.76 -6.28
N TYR A 243 -11.61 -11.83 -5.59
CA TYR A 243 -10.75 -12.50 -4.63
C TYR A 243 -10.52 -13.94 -5.09
N PHE A 244 -9.27 -14.34 -5.14
CA PHE A 244 -8.88 -15.72 -5.33
C PHE A 244 -8.92 -16.48 -3.99
N ALA A 245 -8.80 -17.80 -4.02
CA ALA A 245 -8.74 -18.62 -2.82
C ALA A 245 -7.52 -18.28 -1.94
N ALA A 246 -6.41 -17.85 -2.58
CA ALA A 246 -5.18 -17.36 -1.97
C ALA A 246 -4.77 -16.02 -2.60
N ASP A 247 -3.46 -15.70 -2.60
CA ASP A 247 -2.97 -14.50 -3.26
C ASP A 247 -3.11 -14.61 -4.80
N PRO A 248 -3.27 -13.50 -5.54
CA PRO A 248 -3.39 -13.54 -7.01
C PRO A 248 -2.21 -14.23 -7.71
N LYS A 249 -1.01 -14.19 -7.13
CA LYS A 249 0.17 -14.90 -7.65
C LYS A 249 0.09 -16.42 -7.50
N ASP A 250 -0.76 -16.92 -6.60
CA ASP A 250 -0.93 -18.36 -6.36
C ASP A 250 -2.10 -18.93 -7.20
N ALA A 251 -2.96 -18.06 -7.78
CA ALA A 251 -4.08 -18.47 -8.63
C ALA A 251 -3.60 -19.10 -9.96
N GLU A 252 -4.39 -20.00 -10.53
CA GLU A 252 -4.11 -20.56 -11.85
C GLU A 252 -4.35 -19.51 -12.97
N ILE A 253 -3.64 -19.66 -14.09
CA ILE A 253 -3.80 -18.77 -15.25
C ILE A 253 -5.26 -18.74 -15.73
N LYS A 254 -5.91 -19.89 -15.75
CA LYS A 254 -7.33 -20.01 -16.14
C LYS A 254 -8.25 -19.20 -15.24
N GLU A 255 -8.05 -19.28 -13.92
CA GLU A 255 -8.83 -18.52 -12.93
C GLU A 255 -8.64 -17.01 -13.13
N ILE A 256 -7.40 -16.57 -13.42
CA ILE A 256 -7.10 -15.16 -13.69
C ILE A 256 -7.86 -14.68 -14.94
N LEU A 257 -7.83 -15.47 -16.02
CA LEU A 257 -8.54 -15.13 -17.26
C LEU A 257 -10.07 -15.09 -17.04
N GLU A 258 -10.64 -16.07 -16.36
CA GLU A 258 -12.06 -16.08 -16.01
C GLU A 258 -12.46 -14.85 -15.18
N ALA A 259 -11.63 -14.45 -14.20
CA ALA A 259 -11.86 -13.25 -13.40
C ALA A 259 -11.84 -11.95 -14.25
N LEU A 260 -11.11 -11.96 -15.35
CA LEU A 260 -11.05 -10.85 -16.31
C LEU A 260 -12.20 -10.90 -17.37
N ASN A 261 -13.04 -11.94 -17.34
CA ASN A 261 -14.08 -12.24 -18.34
C ASN A 261 -13.48 -12.48 -19.74
N VAL A 262 -12.54 -13.40 -19.81
CA VAL A 262 -11.95 -13.87 -21.08
C VAL A 262 -12.60 -15.20 -21.46
#